data_8fc81ef5b8b8cf48ab98c655cd3aef41
#
_entry.id   8fc81ef5b8b8cf48ab98c655cd3aef41
#
_cell.length_a   1.000
_cell.length_b   1.000
_cell.length_c   1.000
_cell.angle_alpha   90.00
_cell.angle_beta   90.00
_cell.angle_gamma   90.00
#
_symmetry.space_group_name_H-M   'P 1'
#
loop_
_entity.id
_entity.type
_entity.pdbx_description
1 polymer ?
#
loop_
_entity_poly.entity_id
_entity_poly.type
_entity_poly.pdbx_seq_one_letter_code
_entity_poly.pdbx_strand_id
1 'polypeptide(L)'
;MSAAVTGPQADDAETSHALRLRRLERRLSAQRFSAGVWGWIVPAVVGLFAAALRFTGISNPHQLIFDETYYAKDAYALLQTGYELTWPEESDAEFLAERPQPLDEGSYVVHPPLGKWLIAIGIRLFGTETALGWRFAPAVAGVVSVVLVALIAQRMFRSVFLGGVAGALTAVDGHHLVMSRVALLDIFLMMFVLAAFGALLMDRYTSRRRLADWTAAHGEDPAAMRLGPVLWWRPWQLAAAVLLGCAVAVKLSALAFFAVFGLMVVLWDLQARRLVGITRWVRSGLVRSGVPAVITVLPVAAVTYLLSWSGWLATTGGWGRMWHQENPADGLAVLVPGPLRSLWNYHTAAADFHTGLESGHEYASGPLTWLFMGRPVSMHYQGVDQGEVYEHTGQVCAVESCSSAILDLANPLIWWTAVIALVFVLLSWVGRRDWRSGAILSGYAAGFAVWLLFPDRTMFFFYTIGFHPFLILALTALAAAVLGIGAGAHDRHGVLRPAAQIASAKQRNTVMVLCFVLLAAAVSVFFWPVWTAELIPYDQWQLRMWLQSWV
;
A
#
# COMPACT_ATOMS: atom_id res chain seq x y z
N MET A 1 -35.56 -48.20 36.42
CA MET A 1 -35.18 -47.83 35.06
C MET A 1 -35.93 -46.53 34.71
N SER A 2 -35.28 -45.40 34.89
CA SER A 2 -35.87 -44.10 34.51
C SER A 2 -35.16 -43.65 33.22
N ALA A 3 -35.85 -43.73 32.11
CA ALA A 3 -35.40 -43.20 30.83
C ALA A 3 -35.54 -41.68 30.88
N ALA A 4 -34.42 -40.95 30.88
CA ALA A 4 -34.41 -39.54 30.71
C ALA A 4 -34.88 -39.22 29.28
N VAL A 5 -36.07 -38.65 29.15
CA VAL A 5 -36.60 -38.05 27.93
C VAL A 5 -35.79 -36.79 27.69
N THR A 6 -34.78 -36.86 26.84
CA THR A 6 -34.14 -35.68 26.24
C THR A 6 -35.12 -35.11 25.23
N GLY A 7 -35.80 -34.02 25.64
CA GLY A 7 -36.95 -33.53 24.91
C GLY A 7 -36.62 -32.61 23.74
N PRO A 8 -37.61 -32.33 22.86
CA PRO A 8 -37.50 -31.48 21.66
C PRO A 8 -37.11 -30.00 21.93
N GLN A 9 -37.12 -29.54 23.16
CA GLN A 9 -36.79 -28.15 23.54
C GLN A 9 -35.31 -27.77 23.34
N ALA A 10 -34.36 -28.71 23.40
CA ALA A 10 -32.93 -28.41 23.20
C ALA A 10 -32.62 -28.19 21.70
N ASP A 11 -33.19 -28.98 20.82
CA ASP A 11 -33.05 -28.88 19.37
C ASP A 11 -33.70 -27.59 18.82
N ASP A 12 -34.84 -27.17 19.36
CA ASP A 12 -35.52 -25.93 18.97
C ASP A 12 -34.77 -24.67 19.42
N ALA A 13 -34.17 -24.71 20.59
CA ALA A 13 -33.36 -23.60 21.13
C ALA A 13 -32.04 -23.44 20.34
N GLU A 14 -31.37 -24.54 20.00
CA GLU A 14 -30.14 -24.54 19.20
C GLU A 14 -30.41 -24.07 17.76
N THR A 15 -31.52 -24.50 17.16
CA THR A 15 -31.99 -24.03 15.85
C THR A 15 -32.33 -22.55 15.86
N SER A 16 -32.97 -22.05 16.92
CA SER A 16 -33.30 -20.63 17.10
C SER A 16 -32.04 -19.76 17.25
N HIS A 17 -31.05 -20.20 18.03
CA HIS A 17 -29.76 -19.50 18.18
C HIS A 17 -29.00 -19.42 16.85
N ALA A 18 -28.90 -20.54 16.12
CA ALA A 18 -28.24 -20.59 14.81
C ALA A 18 -28.88 -19.65 13.77
N LEU A 19 -30.23 -19.57 13.77
CA LEU A 19 -30.95 -18.65 12.88
C LEU A 19 -30.70 -17.17 13.26
N ARG A 20 -30.68 -16.82 14.55
CA ARG A 20 -30.33 -15.48 15.04
C ARG A 20 -28.91 -15.11 14.62
N LEU A 21 -27.93 -15.99 14.83
CA LEU A 21 -26.55 -15.79 14.46
C LEU A 21 -26.41 -15.51 12.94
N ARG A 22 -27.02 -16.32 12.08
CA ARG A 22 -26.99 -16.12 10.63
C ARG A 22 -27.60 -14.76 10.21
N ARG A 23 -28.68 -14.31 10.86
CA ARG A 23 -29.29 -12.98 10.62
C ARG A 23 -28.32 -11.85 11.00
N LEU A 24 -27.66 -11.96 12.16
CA LEU A 24 -26.69 -10.99 12.64
C LEU A 24 -25.45 -10.95 11.75
N GLU A 25 -24.91 -12.10 11.35
CA GLU A 25 -23.79 -12.17 10.40
C GLU A 25 -24.12 -11.49 9.06
N ARG A 26 -25.34 -11.67 8.54
CA ARG A 26 -25.80 -10.95 7.34
C ARG A 26 -25.86 -9.46 7.56
N ARG A 27 -26.50 -9.01 8.65
CA ARG A 27 -26.66 -7.60 9.00
C ARG A 27 -25.32 -6.89 9.19
N LEU A 28 -24.34 -7.59 9.78
CA LEU A 28 -23.01 -7.10 10.02
C LEU A 28 -22.05 -7.28 8.82
N SER A 29 -22.49 -7.90 7.74
CA SER A 29 -21.63 -8.28 6.61
C SER A 29 -20.41 -9.12 7.07
N ALA A 30 -20.63 -10.03 8.03
CA ALA A 30 -19.62 -10.89 8.65
C ALA A 30 -19.67 -12.36 8.16
N GLN A 31 -20.37 -12.63 7.06
CA GLN A 31 -20.50 -13.96 6.47
C GLN A 31 -19.14 -14.48 5.97
N ARG A 32 -18.89 -15.78 6.17
CA ARG A 32 -17.69 -16.41 5.62
C ARG A 32 -17.69 -16.35 4.08
N PHE A 33 -16.52 -16.05 3.54
CA PHE A 33 -16.22 -16.21 2.12
C PHE A 33 -15.16 -17.30 1.99
N SER A 34 -15.49 -18.36 1.25
CA SER A 34 -14.54 -19.40 0.88
C SER A 34 -14.27 -19.28 -0.60
N ALA A 35 -13.03 -19.04 -0.96
CA ALA A 35 -12.59 -18.98 -2.36
C ALA A 35 -12.12 -20.36 -2.87
N GLY A 36 -12.11 -21.39 -2.00
CA GLY A 36 -11.54 -22.69 -2.31
C GLY A 36 -10.05 -22.58 -2.69
N VAL A 37 -9.56 -23.57 -3.41
CA VAL A 37 -8.16 -23.61 -3.87
C VAL A 37 -7.84 -22.48 -4.85
N TRP A 38 -8.79 -22.06 -5.67
CA TRP A 38 -8.62 -20.98 -6.63
C TRP A 38 -8.32 -19.62 -5.96
N GLY A 39 -8.75 -19.45 -4.71
CA GLY A 39 -8.43 -18.27 -3.92
C GLY A 39 -6.95 -18.12 -3.59
N TRP A 40 -6.15 -19.17 -3.76
CA TRP A 40 -4.69 -19.15 -3.61
C TRP A 40 -3.99 -19.27 -4.96
N ILE A 41 -4.49 -20.12 -5.86
CA ILE A 41 -3.88 -20.32 -7.19
C ILE A 41 -3.88 -19.01 -7.99
N VAL A 42 -5.01 -18.29 -8.06
CA VAL A 42 -5.09 -17.08 -8.89
C VAL A 42 -4.14 -15.98 -8.39
N PRO A 43 -4.09 -15.61 -7.11
CA PRO A 43 -3.09 -14.66 -6.61
C PRO A 43 -1.64 -15.13 -6.81
N ALA A 44 -1.37 -16.44 -6.67
CA ALA A 44 -0.04 -16.99 -6.91
C ALA A 44 0.39 -16.87 -8.38
N VAL A 45 -0.49 -17.21 -9.32
CA VAL A 45 -0.21 -17.08 -10.77
C VAL A 45 0.04 -15.63 -11.16
N VAL A 46 -0.80 -14.71 -10.67
CA VAL A 46 -0.61 -13.28 -10.93
C VAL A 46 0.67 -12.76 -10.27
N GLY A 47 1.02 -13.25 -9.08
CA GLY A 47 2.27 -12.94 -8.40
C GLY A 47 3.50 -13.44 -9.16
N LEU A 48 3.47 -14.66 -9.71
CA LEU A 48 4.54 -15.19 -10.57
C LEU A 48 4.69 -14.39 -11.86
N PHE A 49 3.59 -14.02 -12.50
CA PHE A 49 3.60 -13.12 -13.65
C PHE A 49 4.20 -11.75 -13.29
N ALA A 50 3.79 -11.17 -12.17
CA ALA A 50 4.37 -9.92 -11.68
C ALA A 50 5.87 -10.05 -11.38
N ALA A 51 6.33 -11.19 -10.83
CA ALA A 51 7.74 -11.45 -10.60
C ALA A 51 8.51 -11.49 -11.92
N ALA A 52 8.02 -12.19 -12.94
CA ALA A 52 8.64 -12.21 -14.26
C ALA A 52 8.84 -10.80 -14.82
N LEU A 53 7.81 -9.93 -14.78
CA LEU A 53 7.90 -8.56 -15.27
C LEU A 53 8.90 -7.69 -14.49
N ARG A 54 9.05 -7.91 -13.18
CA ARG A 54 9.89 -7.05 -12.31
C ARG A 54 11.34 -7.47 -12.31
N PHE A 55 11.62 -8.77 -12.41
CA PHE A 55 13.00 -9.27 -12.38
C PHE A 55 13.65 -9.34 -13.76
N THR A 56 12.89 -9.42 -14.86
CA THR A 56 13.46 -9.40 -16.22
C THR A 56 14.17 -8.07 -16.48
N GLY A 57 15.48 -8.11 -16.75
CA GLY A 57 16.29 -6.94 -17.05
C GLY A 57 16.35 -5.91 -15.91
N ILE A 58 16.19 -6.32 -14.64
CA ILE A 58 16.19 -5.40 -13.48
C ILE A 58 17.54 -4.68 -13.30
N SER A 59 18.63 -5.26 -13.76
CA SER A 59 19.97 -4.66 -13.69
C SER A 59 20.25 -3.63 -14.79
N ASN A 60 19.30 -3.38 -15.68
CA ASN A 60 19.43 -2.35 -16.71
C ASN A 60 18.65 -1.07 -16.30
N PRO A 61 19.33 0.10 -16.33
CA PRO A 61 20.75 0.33 -16.50
C PRO A 61 21.56 -0.08 -15.24
N HIS A 62 22.81 -0.47 -15.43
CA HIS A 62 23.73 -0.75 -14.33
C HIS A 62 24.37 0.55 -13.86
N GLN A 63 23.60 1.35 -13.18
CA GLN A 63 23.99 2.61 -12.53
C GLN A 63 23.01 2.93 -11.42
N LEU A 64 23.39 3.80 -10.49
CA LEU A 64 22.47 4.41 -9.54
C LEU A 64 21.66 5.48 -10.27
N ILE A 65 20.33 5.38 -10.24
CA ILE A 65 19.43 6.30 -10.92
C ILE A 65 18.58 7.05 -9.90
N PHE A 66 18.35 8.33 -10.14
CA PHE A 66 17.55 9.18 -9.28
C PHE A 66 17.97 9.06 -7.81
N ASP A 67 17.05 8.87 -6.87
CA ASP A 67 17.35 8.75 -5.43
C ASP A 67 18.06 7.44 -5.03
N GLU A 68 18.31 6.50 -5.95
CA GLU A 68 19.12 5.30 -5.65
C GLU A 68 20.50 5.66 -5.12
N THR A 69 21.08 6.80 -5.60
CA THR A 69 22.37 7.28 -5.13
C THR A 69 22.40 7.53 -3.61
N TYR A 70 21.28 7.92 -3.02
CA TYR A 70 21.17 8.09 -1.57
C TYR A 70 20.85 6.76 -0.88
N TYR A 71 19.77 6.10 -1.29
CA TYR A 71 19.22 4.96 -0.54
C TYR A 71 20.06 3.70 -0.64
N ALA A 72 20.72 3.43 -1.77
CA ALA A 72 21.62 2.28 -1.90
C ALA A 72 22.89 2.46 -1.07
N LYS A 73 23.47 3.67 -1.08
CA LYS A 73 24.64 4.02 -0.27
C LYS A 73 24.32 3.99 1.22
N ASP A 74 23.20 4.58 1.66
CA ASP A 74 22.73 4.50 3.03
C ASP A 74 22.50 3.05 3.48
N ALA A 75 21.89 2.22 2.62
CA ALA A 75 21.67 0.81 2.90
C ALA A 75 22.98 0.03 3.08
N TYR A 76 24.00 0.33 2.27
CA TYR A 76 25.33 -0.22 2.43
C TYR A 76 25.96 0.22 3.77
N ALA A 77 25.91 1.51 4.10
CA ALA A 77 26.43 2.04 5.36
C ALA A 77 25.77 1.37 6.59
N LEU A 78 24.44 1.17 6.55
CA LEU A 78 23.71 0.46 7.62
C LEU A 78 24.25 -0.97 7.84
N LEU A 79 24.68 -1.69 6.81
CA LEU A 79 25.29 -3.02 6.94
C LEU A 79 26.65 -2.97 7.64
N GLN A 80 27.40 -1.90 7.49
CA GLN A 80 28.74 -1.76 8.04
C GLN A 80 28.72 -1.27 9.50
N THR A 81 27.90 -0.27 9.79
CA THR A 81 27.98 0.48 11.06
C THR A 81 26.69 0.46 11.86
N GLY A 82 25.55 0.11 11.24
CA GLY A 82 24.22 0.20 11.86
C GLY A 82 23.58 1.58 11.76
N TYR A 83 24.24 2.56 11.13
CA TYR A 83 23.73 3.91 10.86
C TYR A 83 24.25 4.43 9.53
N GLU A 84 23.66 5.49 9.01
CA GLU A 84 24.02 6.09 7.73
C GLU A 84 25.31 6.91 7.85
N LEU A 85 26.15 6.83 6.81
CA LEU A 85 27.44 7.52 6.72
C LEU A 85 27.41 8.57 5.62
N THR A 86 28.25 9.60 5.77
CA THR A 86 28.52 10.59 4.75
C THR A 86 29.36 9.96 3.63
N TRP A 87 29.11 10.36 2.39
CA TRP A 87 29.79 9.87 1.20
C TRP A 87 30.55 11.01 0.51
N PRO A 88 31.72 10.74 -0.09
CA PRO A 88 32.38 11.68 -0.96
C PRO A 88 31.48 12.08 -2.14
N GLU A 89 31.68 13.29 -2.67
CA GLU A 89 31.07 13.70 -3.93
C GLU A 89 31.50 12.73 -5.05
N GLU A 90 30.61 12.45 -6.01
CA GLU A 90 30.85 11.58 -7.17
C GLU A 90 31.23 10.12 -6.84
N SER A 91 30.89 9.63 -5.65
CA SER A 91 31.21 8.26 -5.21
C SER A 91 30.38 7.13 -5.84
N ASP A 92 29.52 7.43 -6.83
CA ASP A 92 28.67 6.44 -7.50
C ASP A 92 29.51 5.40 -8.29
N ALA A 93 30.53 5.87 -9.01
CA ALA A 93 31.40 4.98 -9.77
C ALA A 93 32.18 4.01 -8.87
N GLU A 94 32.65 4.46 -7.72
CA GLU A 94 33.34 3.65 -6.73
C GLU A 94 32.40 2.63 -6.07
N PHE A 95 31.17 3.04 -5.79
CA PHE A 95 30.12 2.15 -5.27
C PHE A 95 29.83 1.00 -6.24
N LEU A 96 29.74 1.30 -7.54
CA LEU A 96 29.49 0.31 -8.58
C LEU A 96 30.71 -0.59 -8.87
N ALA A 97 31.93 -0.09 -8.62
CA ALA A 97 33.18 -0.84 -8.79
C ALA A 97 33.55 -1.71 -7.57
N GLU A 98 32.61 -1.96 -6.64
CA GLU A 98 32.82 -2.71 -5.38
C GLU A 98 33.91 -2.13 -4.46
N ARG A 99 34.14 -0.86 -4.53
CA ARG A 99 35.07 -0.14 -3.66
C ARG A 99 34.38 0.98 -2.89
N PRO A 100 33.20 0.74 -2.30
CA PRO A 100 32.48 1.78 -1.60
C PRO A 100 33.28 2.24 -0.39
N GLN A 101 33.63 3.50 -0.35
CA GLN A 101 34.39 4.13 0.72
C GLN A 101 33.61 5.31 1.31
N PRO A 102 32.66 5.05 2.23
CA PRO A 102 32.02 6.12 2.99
C PRO A 102 33.06 6.82 3.91
N LEU A 103 32.76 8.02 4.31
CA LEU A 103 33.51 8.73 5.35
C LEU A 103 33.15 8.19 6.74
N ASP A 104 34.06 8.32 7.71
CA ASP A 104 33.83 7.89 9.11
C ASP A 104 32.93 8.88 9.89
N GLU A 105 31.97 9.49 9.24
CA GLU A 105 31.05 10.47 9.82
C GLU A 105 29.60 10.07 9.56
N GLY A 106 28.79 10.13 10.65
CA GLY A 106 27.36 9.85 10.55
C GLY A 106 26.62 10.90 9.72
N SER A 107 25.86 10.44 8.73
CA SER A 107 25.08 11.31 7.84
C SER A 107 23.70 11.60 8.40
N TYR A 108 23.27 12.86 8.26
CA TYR A 108 21.87 13.23 8.45
C TYR A 108 21.05 12.81 7.24
N VAL A 109 20.00 12.02 7.49
CA VAL A 109 19.07 11.58 6.45
C VAL A 109 17.63 11.81 6.91
N VAL A 110 16.79 12.25 5.97
CA VAL A 110 15.43 12.72 6.29
C VAL A 110 14.38 11.62 6.50
N HIS A 111 14.70 10.39 6.15
CA HIS A 111 13.77 9.25 6.24
C HIS A 111 14.23 8.22 7.26
N PRO A 112 13.30 7.64 8.03
CA PRO A 112 13.59 6.54 8.96
C PRO A 112 14.24 5.33 8.26
N PRO A 113 14.97 4.46 9.00
CA PRO A 113 15.92 3.53 8.38
C PRO A 113 15.32 2.24 7.80
N LEU A 114 14.06 1.87 8.08
CA LEU A 114 13.53 0.54 7.71
C LEU A 114 13.58 0.27 6.20
N GLY A 115 13.23 1.24 5.37
CA GLY A 115 13.27 1.05 3.91
C GLY A 115 14.69 0.77 3.42
N LYS A 116 15.68 1.45 3.98
CA LYS A 116 17.11 1.25 3.68
C LYS A 116 17.60 -0.10 4.22
N TRP A 117 17.16 -0.55 5.39
CA TRP A 117 17.42 -1.92 5.87
C TRP A 117 16.87 -2.98 4.94
N LEU A 118 15.72 -2.77 4.31
CA LEU A 118 15.17 -3.69 3.32
C LEU A 118 16.03 -3.73 2.04
N ILE A 119 16.48 -2.58 1.54
CA ILE A 119 17.44 -2.50 0.43
C ILE A 119 18.74 -3.21 0.79
N ALA A 120 19.24 -3.01 2.01
CA ALA A 120 20.45 -3.65 2.54
C ALA A 120 20.41 -5.18 2.47
N ILE A 121 19.25 -5.80 2.62
CA ILE A 121 19.08 -7.26 2.45
C ILE A 121 19.52 -7.68 1.04
N GLY A 122 19.08 -6.99 0.02
CA GLY A 122 19.45 -7.29 -1.36
C GLY A 122 20.96 -7.08 -1.61
N ILE A 123 21.53 -5.97 -1.12
CA ILE A 123 22.99 -5.70 -1.20
C ILE A 123 23.78 -6.80 -0.46
N ARG A 124 23.31 -7.27 0.69
CA ARG A 124 23.95 -8.36 1.45
C ARG A 124 23.95 -9.68 0.70
N LEU A 125 22.93 -9.93 -0.12
CA LEU A 125 22.76 -11.19 -0.88
C LEU A 125 23.47 -11.19 -2.22
N PHE A 126 23.49 -10.04 -2.91
CA PHE A 126 23.90 -9.94 -4.32
C PHE A 126 25.05 -8.94 -4.56
N GLY A 127 25.57 -8.29 -3.52
CA GLY A 127 26.65 -7.30 -3.64
C GLY A 127 26.21 -5.97 -4.25
N THR A 128 27.20 -5.14 -4.59
CA THR A 128 27.04 -3.86 -5.31
C THR A 128 27.47 -3.95 -6.77
N GLU A 129 28.03 -5.08 -7.24
CA GLU A 129 28.44 -5.33 -8.63
C GLU A 129 27.29 -5.31 -9.63
N THR A 130 26.08 -5.48 -9.18
CA THR A 130 24.89 -5.54 -10.04
C THR A 130 23.74 -4.75 -9.40
N ALA A 131 22.98 -4.05 -10.22
CA ALA A 131 21.80 -3.32 -9.75
C ALA A 131 20.75 -4.25 -9.10
N LEU A 132 20.83 -5.56 -9.31
CA LEU A 132 20.02 -6.51 -8.56
C LEU A 132 20.23 -6.36 -7.04
N GLY A 133 21.44 -6.04 -6.58
CA GLY A 133 21.72 -5.87 -5.16
C GLY A 133 20.77 -4.87 -4.49
N TRP A 134 20.67 -3.66 -5.02
CA TRP A 134 19.80 -2.65 -4.40
C TRP A 134 18.36 -2.66 -4.91
N ARG A 135 18.07 -3.23 -6.10
CA ARG A 135 16.72 -3.32 -6.67
C ARG A 135 15.95 -4.59 -6.31
N PHE A 136 16.60 -5.59 -5.69
CA PHE A 136 15.95 -6.85 -5.32
C PHE A 136 14.78 -6.67 -4.35
N ALA A 137 15.00 -5.97 -3.25
CA ALA A 137 13.97 -5.80 -2.23
C ALA A 137 12.76 -4.98 -2.72
N PRO A 138 12.93 -3.87 -3.46
CA PRO A 138 11.82 -3.19 -4.15
C PRO A 138 11.02 -4.12 -5.08
N ALA A 139 11.70 -4.97 -5.86
CA ALA A 139 11.02 -5.92 -6.76
C ALA A 139 10.18 -6.94 -5.98
N VAL A 140 10.71 -7.48 -4.90
CA VAL A 140 9.97 -8.38 -4.00
C VAL A 140 8.77 -7.65 -3.39
N ALA A 141 8.94 -6.42 -2.90
CA ALA A 141 7.84 -5.61 -2.35
C ALA A 141 6.74 -5.37 -3.39
N GLY A 142 7.12 -5.10 -4.64
CA GLY A 142 6.19 -4.97 -5.76
C GLY A 142 5.40 -6.25 -6.04
N VAL A 143 6.07 -7.42 -6.06
CA VAL A 143 5.39 -8.72 -6.25
C VAL A 143 4.42 -9.00 -5.10
N VAL A 144 4.86 -8.80 -3.84
CA VAL A 144 4.02 -8.97 -2.65
C VAL A 144 2.79 -8.06 -2.73
N SER A 145 2.95 -6.83 -3.17
CA SER A 145 1.85 -5.87 -3.31
C SER A 145 0.80 -6.32 -4.32
N VAL A 146 1.22 -6.86 -5.47
CA VAL A 146 0.32 -7.43 -6.49
C VAL A 146 -0.51 -8.57 -5.89
N VAL A 147 0.13 -9.49 -5.16
CA VAL A 147 -0.57 -10.58 -4.47
C VAL A 147 -1.54 -10.04 -3.42
N LEU A 148 -1.13 -9.05 -2.63
CA LEU A 148 -1.99 -8.42 -1.62
C LEU A 148 -3.21 -7.74 -2.24
N VAL A 149 -3.05 -6.99 -3.34
CA VAL A 149 -4.19 -6.37 -4.05
C VAL A 149 -5.17 -7.44 -4.50
N ALA A 150 -4.68 -8.55 -5.10
CA ALA A 150 -5.52 -9.66 -5.53
C ALA A 150 -6.29 -10.30 -4.35
N LEU A 151 -5.63 -10.57 -3.23
CA LEU A 151 -6.22 -11.14 -2.02
C LEU A 151 -7.24 -10.19 -1.38
N ILE A 152 -6.95 -8.91 -1.31
CA ILE A 152 -7.83 -7.89 -0.75
C ILE A 152 -9.07 -7.73 -1.63
N ALA A 153 -8.90 -7.60 -2.94
CA ALA A 153 -9.99 -7.44 -3.89
C ALA A 153 -10.93 -8.66 -3.87
N GLN A 154 -10.39 -9.89 -3.92
CA GLN A 154 -11.22 -11.09 -3.83
C GLN A 154 -12.00 -11.16 -2.52
N ARG A 155 -11.42 -10.73 -1.41
CA ARG A 155 -12.09 -10.70 -0.11
C ARG A 155 -13.18 -9.64 -0.04
N MET A 156 -12.88 -8.41 -0.49
CA MET A 156 -13.81 -7.29 -0.49
C MET A 156 -15.03 -7.55 -1.36
N PHE A 157 -14.80 -8.06 -2.57
CA PHE A 157 -15.86 -8.29 -3.56
C PHE A 157 -16.37 -9.72 -3.59
N ARG A 158 -15.82 -10.62 -2.75
CA ARG A 158 -16.20 -12.04 -2.64
C ARG A 158 -16.13 -12.77 -3.99
N SER A 159 -15.10 -12.47 -4.77
CA SER A 159 -14.92 -12.99 -6.14
C SER A 159 -13.44 -13.20 -6.43
N VAL A 160 -13.06 -14.45 -6.69
CA VAL A 160 -11.70 -14.82 -7.12
C VAL A 160 -11.36 -14.16 -8.46
N PHE A 161 -12.33 -14.08 -9.38
CA PHE A 161 -12.17 -13.41 -10.68
C PHE A 161 -11.77 -11.95 -10.51
N LEU A 162 -12.48 -11.18 -9.66
CA LEU A 162 -12.14 -9.79 -9.40
C LEU A 162 -10.79 -9.63 -8.69
N GLY A 163 -10.41 -10.60 -7.84
CA GLY A 163 -9.06 -10.66 -7.30
C GLY A 163 -7.99 -10.79 -8.39
N GLY A 164 -8.21 -11.70 -9.35
CA GLY A 164 -7.35 -11.87 -10.52
C GLY A 164 -7.24 -10.61 -11.39
N VAL A 165 -8.39 -9.97 -11.66
CA VAL A 165 -8.44 -8.71 -12.42
C VAL A 165 -7.64 -7.61 -11.72
N ALA A 166 -7.87 -7.40 -10.43
CA ALA A 166 -7.16 -6.38 -9.66
C ALA A 166 -5.64 -6.61 -9.64
N GLY A 167 -5.22 -7.86 -9.38
CA GLY A 167 -3.81 -8.21 -9.40
C GLY A 167 -3.18 -8.07 -10.79
N ALA A 168 -3.87 -8.50 -11.86
CA ALA A 168 -3.39 -8.37 -13.22
C ALA A 168 -3.20 -6.90 -13.64
N LEU A 169 -4.17 -6.04 -13.33
CA LEU A 169 -4.06 -4.60 -13.60
C LEU A 169 -2.90 -3.96 -12.83
N THR A 170 -2.70 -4.33 -11.55
CA THR A 170 -1.53 -3.87 -10.77
C THR A 170 -0.22 -4.39 -11.35
N ALA A 171 -0.20 -5.65 -11.84
CA ALA A 171 1.01 -6.26 -12.39
C ALA A 171 1.52 -5.55 -13.64
N VAL A 172 0.61 -5.06 -14.51
CA VAL A 172 0.93 -4.43 -15.80
C VAL A 172 0.93 -2.90 -15.75
N ASP A 173 0.58 -2.28 -14.62
CA ASP A 173 0.63 -0.82 -14.50
C ASP A 173 2.07 -0.32 -14.46
N GLY A 174 2.37 0.73 -15.26
CA GLY A 174 3.72 1.25 -15.43
C GLY A 174 4.28 1.91 -14.19
N HIS A 175 3.48 2.74 -13.49
CA HIS A 175 3.90 3.39 -12.25
C HIS A 175 4.29 2.35 -11.18
N HIS A 176 3.44 1.35 -10.96
CA HIS A 176 3.75 0.28 -10.02
C HIS A 176 4.95 -0.57 -10.47
N LEU A 177 5.11 -0.77 -11.78
CA LEU A 177 6.26 -1.51 -12.34
C LEU A 177 7.56 -0.75 -12.10
N VAL A 178 7.65 0.52 -12.48
CA VAL A 178 8.84 1.37 -12.31
C VAL A 178 9.21 1.47 -10.84
N MET A 179 8.26 1.82 -9.97
CA MET A 179 8.49 1.93 -8.53
C MET A 179 8.91 0.62 -7.87
N SER A 180 8.65 -0.53 -8.50
CA SER A 180 9.13 -1.85 -8.06
C SER A 180 10.53 -2.18 -8.57
N ARG A 181 11.09 -1.44 -9.54
CA ARG A 181 12.35 -1.74 -10.21
C ARG A 181 13.44 -0.71 -9.90
N VAL A 182 13.08 0.36 -9.20
CA VAL A 182 13.98 1.40 -8.70
C VAL A 182 14.00 1.35 -7.18
N ALA A 183 15.17 1.51 -6.58
CA ALA A 183 15.33 1.38 -5.12
C ALA A 183 14.90 2.64 -4.39
N LEU A 184 13.63 3.02 -4.54
CA LEU A 184 12.98 4.07 -3.76
C LEU A 184 12.25 3.48 -2.55
N LEU A 185 12.08 4.30 -1.51
CA LEU A 185 11.45 3.87 -0.25
C LEU A 185 9.93 3.71 -0.37
N ASP A 186 9.30 4.39 -1.32
CA ASP A 186 7.85 4.53 -1.43
C ASP A 186 7.12 3.21 -1.71
N ILE A 187 7.76 2.29 -2.44
CA ILE A 187 7.19 0.95 -2.69
C ILE A 187 7.04 0.14 -1.40
N PHE A 188 7.98 0.26 -0.46
CA PHE A 188 7.89 -0.41 0.85
C PHE A 188 6.80 0.22 1.72
N LEU A 189 6.70 1.57 1.74
CA LEU A 189 5.61 2.27 2.41
C LEU A 189 4.27 1.75 1.91
N MET A 190 4.06 1.74 0.59
CA MET A 190 2.84 1.26 -0.05
C MET A 190 2.53 -0.19 0.32
N MET A 191 3.52 -1.08 0.25
CA MET A 191 3.36 -2.50 0.61
C MET A 191 2.89 -2.68 2.05
N PHE A 192 3.50 -1.98 3.02
CA PHE A 192 3.12 -2.07 4.42
C PHE A 192 1.73 -1.46 4.69
N VAL A 193 1.41 -0.33 4.09
CA VAL A 193 0.08 0.31 4.16
C VAL A 193 -0.99 -0.64 3.61
N LEU A 194 -0.74 -1.25 2.46
CA LEU A 194 -1.66 -2.20 1.82
C LEU A 194 -1.86 -3.46 2.67
N ALA A 195 -0.78 -4.01 3.22
CA ALA A 195 -0.83 -5.16 4.11
C ALA A 195 -1.61 -4.84 5.40
N ALA A 196 -1.40 -3.65 5.98
CA ALA A 196 -2.15 -3.16 7.13
C ALA A 196 -3.64 -3.02 6.82
N PHE A 197 -3.98 -2.45 5.66
CA PHE A 197 -5.36 -2.37 5.19
C PHE A 197 -5.98 -3.77 5.08
N GLY A 198 -5.27 -4.74 4.51
CA GLY A 198 -5.70 -6.13 4.44
C GLY A 198 -5.94 -6.75 5.83
N ALA A 199 -5.03 -6.50 6.79
CA ALA A 199 -5.20 -6.95 8.18
C ALA A 199 -6.42 -6.30 8.85
N LEU A 200 -6.67 -5.00 8.62
CA LEU A 200 -7.86 -4.31 9.15
C LEU A 200 -9.17 -4.84 8.54
N LEU A 201 -9.17 -5.28 7.28
CA LEU A 201 -10.32 -5.97 6.70
C LEU A 201 -10.58 -7.32 7.39
N MET A 202 -9.52 -8.06 7.73
CA MET A 202 -9.63 -9.31 8.48
C MET A 202 -10.10 -9.05 9.91
N ASP A 203 -9.62 -8.00 10.55
CA ASP A 203 -10.07 -7.57 11.87
C ASP A 203 -11.55 -7.18 11.85
N ARG A 204 -11.98 -6.37 10.88
CA ARG A 204 -13.40 -6.03 10.69
C ARG A 204 -14.28 -7.27 10.58
N TYR A 205 -13.83 -8.27 9.84
CA TYR A 205 -14.57 -9.51 9.68
C TYR A 205 -14.65 -10.29 10.99
N THR A 206 -13.53 -10.49 11.67
CA THR A 206 -13.46 -11.31 12.89
C THR A 206 -14.12 -10.63 14.09
N SER A 207 -13.95 -9.31 14.28
CA SER A 207 -14.57 -8.55 15.36
C SER A 207 -16.09 -8.50 15.23
N ARG A 208 -16.61 -8.29 14.01
CA ARG A 208 -18.05 -8.30 13.73
C ARG A 208 -18.68 -9.68 13.93
N ARG A 209 -17.96 -10.73 13.61
CA ARG A 209 -18.43 -12.09 13.87
C ARG A 209 -18.53 -12.37 15.37
N ARG A 210 -17.47 -12.04 16.13
CA ARG A 210 -17.50 -12.15 17.61
C ARG A 210 -18.64 -11.33 18.21
N LEU A 211 -18.90 -10.13 17.69
CA LEU A 211 -20.02 -9.31 18.14
C LEU A 211 -21.36 -9.97 17.79
N ALA A 212 -21.50 -10.62 16.63
CA ALA A 212 -22.69 -11.37 16.26
C ALA A 212 -22.92 -12.56 17.19
N ASP A 213 -21.88 -13.36 17.44
CA ASP A 213 -21.92 -14.52 18.36
C ASP A 213 -22.36 -14.06 19.77
N TRP A 214 -21.71 -13.01 20.30
CA TRP A 214 -22.06 -12.46 21.61
C TRP A 214 -23.51 -11.96 21.66
N THR A 215 -23.94 -11.24 20.63
CA THR A 215 -25.33 -10.69 20.57
C THR A 215 -26.36 -11.80 20.41
N ALA A 216 -26.06 -12.89 19.71
CA ALA A 216 -26.97 -14.03 19.61
C ALA A 216 -27.23 -14.68 20.97
N ALA A 217 -26.22 -14.69 21.84
CA ALA A 217 -26.31 -15.24 23.20
C ALA A 217 -26.93 -14.28 24.23
N HIS A 218 -26.73 -12.96 24.13
CA HIS A 218 -27.10 -11.99 25.16
C HIS A 218 -28.11 -10.93 24.69
N GLY A 219 -28.61 -11.00 23.45
CA GLY A 219 -29.42 -9.95 22.85
C GLY A 219 -30.79 -9.72 23.50
N GLU A 220 -31.24 -10.64 24.37
CA GLU A 220 -32.51 -10.53 25.13
C GLU A 220 -32.31 -9.88 26.51
N ASP A 221 -31.05 -9.72 26.96
CA ASP A 221 -30.74 -9.05 28.23
C ASP A 221 -30.52 -7.54 28.00
N PRO A 222 -31.44 -6.66 28.48
CA PRO A 222 -31.31 -5.23 28.32
C PRO A 222 -30.08 -4.63 29.03
N ALA A 223 -29.62 -5.25 30.13
CA ALA A 223 -28.48 -4.78 30.90
C ALA A 223 -27.17 -5.07 30.11
N ALA A 224 -27.05 -6.25 29.54
CA ALA A 224 -25.94 -6.63 28.66
C ALA A 224 -25.93 -5.74 27.39
N MET A 225 -27.08 -5.51 26.76
CA MET A 225 -27.22 -4.71 25.55
C MET A 225 -27.04 -3.20 25.78
N ARG A 226 -26.88 -2.73 27.00
CA ARG A 226 -26.64 -1.30 27.28
C ARG A 226 -25.27 -0.85 26.72
N LEU A 227 -24.21 -1.63 26.92
CA LEU A 227 -22.84 -1.31 26.49
C LEU A 227 -22.21 -2.42 25.62
N GLY A 228 -22.74 -3.65 25.64
CA GLY A 228 -22.22 -4.78 24.89
C GLY A 228 -20.83 -5.27 25.38
N PRO A 229 -20.13 -6.08 24.62
CA PRO A 229 -18.85 -6.70 25.04
C PRO A 229 -17.65 -5.75 24.86
N VAL A 230 -16.58 -6.01 25.62
CA VAL A 230 -15.23 -5.51 25.33
C VAL A 230 -14.52 -6.52 24.44
N LEU A 231 -13.97 -6.11 23.32
CA LEU A 231 -13.26 -6.97 22.38
C LEU A 231 -11.74 -6.71 22.50
N TRP A 232 -11.12 -7.23 23.55
CA TRP A 232 -9.68 -7.04 23.80
C TRP A 232 -8.78 -7.76 22.80
N TRP A 233 -9.09 -9.02 22.49
CA TRP A 233 -8.26 -9.83 21.63
C TRP A 233 -8.58 -9.63 20.15
N ARG A 234 -7.78 -8.78 19.51
CA ARG A 234 -7.91 -8.43 18.07
C ARG A 234 -6.57 -8.63 17.35
N PRO A 235 -6.15 -9.88 17.09
CA PRO A 235 -4.83 -10.18 16.54
C PRO A 235 -4.58 -9.51 15.19
N TRP A 236 -5.59 -9.37 14.35
CA TRP A 236 -5.45 -8.68 13.07
C TRP A 236 -5.28 -7.16 13.23
N GLN A 237 -5.84 -6.58 14.28
CA GLN A 237 -5.60 -5.17 14.61
C GLN A 237 -4.17 -4.96 15.12
N LEU A 238 -3.62 -5.91 15.89
CA LEU A 238 -2.21 -5.88 16.31
C LEU A 238 -1.27 -6.08 15.12
N ALA A 239 -1.60 -6.99 14.19
CA ALA A 239 -0.85 -7.15 12.94
C ALA A 239 -0.85 -5.85 12.12
N ALA A 240 -1.99 -5.16 12.03
CA ALA A 240 -2.07 -3.86 11.38
C ALA A 240 -1.22 -2.80 12.09
N ALA A 241 -1.15 -2.82 13.43
CA ALA A 241 -0.30 -1.92 14.21
C ALA A 241 1.19 -2.10 13.90
N VAL A 242 1.67 -3.36 13.82
CA VAL A 242 3.04 -3.66 13.38
C VAL A 242 3.29 -3.15 11.96
N LEU A 243 2.38 -3.46 11.02
CA LEU A 243 2.54 -3.08 9.62
C LEU A 243 2.50 -1.55 9.42
N LEU A 244 1.65 -0.84 10.15
CA LEU A 244 1.63 0.63 10.13
C LEU A 244 2.87 1.21 10.82
N GLY A 245 3.36 0.58 11.90
CA GLY A 245 4.64 0.92 12.51
C GLY A 245 5.79 0.78 11.52
N CYS A 246 5.82 -0.31 10.74
CA CYS A 246 6.77 -0.49 9.63
C CYS A 246 6.62 0.59 8.55
N ALA A 247 5.39 0.92 8.15
CA ALA A 247 5.15 1.98 7.16
C ALA A 247 5.70 3.34 7.61
N VAL A 248 5.45 3.72 8.88
CA VAL A 248 6.00 4.94 9.48
C VAL A 248 7.52 4.86 9.58
N ALA A 249 8.09 3.67 9.86
CA ALA A 249 9.52 3.43 9.91
C ALA A 249 10.21 3.45 8.53
N VAL A 250 9.44 3.49 7.44
CA VAL A 250 9.93 3.76 6.07
C VAL A 250 9.85 5.26 5.76
N LYS A 251 8.67 5.88 5.92
CA LYS A 251 8.45 7.32 5.68
C LYS A 251 7.39 7.86 6.63
N LEU A 252 7.62 9.04 7.21
CA LEU A 252 6.71 9.68 8.16
C LEU A 252 5.34 10.04 7.56
N SER A 253 5.23 10.18 6.23
CA SER A 253 3.95 10.38 5.54
C SER A 253 2.93 9.24 5.80
N ALA A 254 3.39 8.05 6.20
CA ALA A 254 2.53 6.94 6.62
C ALA A 254 1.69 7.25 7.88
N LEU A 255 2.04 8.29 8.66
CA LEU A 255 1.21 8.75 9.79
C LEU A 255 -0.20 9.17 9.35
N ALA A 256 -0.36 9.69 8.12
CA ALA A 256 -1.68 9.99 7.57
C ALA A 256 -2.53 8.72 7.40
N PHE A 257 -1.94 7.64 6.89
CA PHE A 257 -2.64 6.34 6.81
C PHE A 257 -2.95 5.78 8.20
N PHE A 258 -2.02 5.92 9.15
CA PHE A 258 -2.23 5.48 10.53
C PHE A 258 -3.44 6.18 11.16
N ALA A 259 -3.53 7.50 11.02
CA ALA A 259 -4.63 8.31 11.56
C ALA A 259 -5.97 7.96 10.88
N VAL A 260 -6.01 7.94 9.55
CA VAL A 260 -7.24 7.69 8.79
C VAL A 260 -7.75 6.26 8.98
N PHE A 261 -6.86 5.27 9.00
CA PHE A 261 -7.25 3.87 9.25
C PHE A 261 -7.69 3.66 10.70
N GLY A 262 -7.08 4.34 11.67
CA GLY A 262 -7.54 4.36 13.05
C GLY A 262 -8.98 4.89 13.16
N LEU A 263 -9.26 6.03 12.52
CA LEU A 263 -10.61 6.60 12.44
C LEU A 263 -11.60 5.65 11.74
N MET A 264 -11.19 5.05 10.62
CA MET A 264 -12.00 4.07 9.88
C MET A 264 -12.43 2.90 10.78
N VAL A 265 -11.51 2.34 11.56
CA VAL A 265 -11.79 1.22 12.47
C VAL A 265 -12.78 1.65 13.57
N VAL A 266 -12.59 2.83 14.16
CA VAL A 266 -13.52 3.37 15.18
C VAL A 266 -14.92 3.51 14.58
N LEU A 267 -15.04 4.08 13.39
CA LEU A 267 -16.34 4.25 12.71
C LEU A 267 -16.99 2.89 12.38
N TRP A 268 -16.21 1.89 11.98
CA TRP A 268 -16.71 0.52 11.75
C TRP A 268 -17.23 -0.13 13.04
N ASP A 269 -16.55 0.06 14.16
CA ASP A 269 -16.95 -0.49 15.45
C ASP A 269 -18.21 0.20 15.99
N LEU A 270 -18.31 1.52 15.86
CA LEU A 270 -19.51 2.29 16.18
C LEU A 270 -20.71 1.79 15.36
N GLN A 271 -20.53 1.66 14.04
CA GLN A 271 -21.57 1.16 13.15
C GLN A 271 -22.00 -0.27 13.51
N ALA A 272 -21.06 -1.16 13.79
CA ALA A 272 -21.36 -2.54 14.14
C ALA A 272 -22.22 -2.63 15.42
N ARG A 273 -21.84 -1.89 16.45
CA ARG A 273 -22.57 -1.83 17.73
C ARG A 273 -23.98 -1.26 17.56
N ARG A 274 -24.13 -0.20 16.75
CA ARG A 274 -25.45 0.35 16.39
C ARG A 274 -26.31 -0.69 15.65
N LEU A 275 -25.72 -1.41 14.69
CA LEU A 275 -26.44 -2.40 13.89
C LEU A 275 -26.96 -3.58 14.71
N VAL A 276 -26.27 -4.02 15.76
CA VAL A 276 -26.77 -5.11 16.62
C VAL A 276 -27.73 -4.63 17.72
N GLY A 277 -27.98 -3.33 17.84
CA GLY A 277 -28.94 -2.78 18.78
C GLY A 277 -28.38 -2.43 20.16
N ILE A 278 -27.05 -2.25 20.31
CA ILE A 278 -26.48 -1.76 21.57
C ILE A 278 -26.98 -0.35 21.82
N THR A 279 -27.63 -0.13 22.97
CA THR A 279 -28.37 1.10 23.26
C THR A 279 -27.45 2.32 23.35
N ARG A 280 -26.32 2.20 24.05
CA ARG A 280 -25.30 3.26 24.19
C ARG A 280 -24.12 3.01 23.24
N TRP A 281 -24.41 2.77 21.96
CA TRP A 281 -23.44 2.33 20.95
C TRP A 281 -22.24 3.28 20.79
N VAL A 282 -22.42 4.61 20.89
CA VAL A 282 -21.31 5.59 20.82
C VAL A 282 -20.36 5.40 21.99
N ARG A 283 -20.87 5.47 23.22
CA ARG A 283 -20.07 5.28 24.44
C ARG A 283 -19.41 3.90 24.44
N SER A 284 -20.15 2.88 24.04
CA SER A 284 -19.65 1.51 23.93
C SER A 284 -18.51 1.41 22.92
N GLY A 285 -18.63 1.99 21.73
CA GLY A 285 -17.59 1.97 20.70
C GLY A 285 -16.33 2.70 21.16
N LEU A 286 -16.47 3.88 21.76
CA LEU A 286 -15.32 4.64 22.24
C LEU A 286 -14.62 3.96 23.42
N VAL A 287 -15.38 3.52 24.45
CA VAL A 287 -14.79 2.98 25.69
C VAL A 287 -14.43 1.50 25.57
N ARG A 288 -15.24 0.68 24.90
CA ARG A 288 -15.08 -0.78 24.83
C ARG A 288 -14.38 -1.29 23.55
N SER A 289 -14.10 -0.40 22.60
CA SER A 289 -13.28 -0.71 21.41
C SER A 289 -12.15 0.31 21.24
N GLY A 290 -12.43 1.61 21.27
CA GLY A 290 -11.44 2.67 21.01
C GLY A 290 -10.34 2.72 22.08
N VAL A 291 -10.69 2.76 23.38
CA VAL A 291 -9.69 2.78 24.46
C VAL A 291 -8.78 1.54 24.44
N PRO A 292 -9.31 0.29 24.36
CA PRO A 292 -8.46 -0.88 24.17
C PRO A 292 -7.57 -0.80 22.93
N ALA A 293 -8.08 -0.29 21.81
CA ALA A 293 -7.30 -0.12 20.60
C ALA A 293 -6.14 0.86 20.79
N VAL A 294 -6.36 2.02 21.41
CA VAL A 294 -5.29 2.98 21.70
C VAL A 294 -4.20 2.35 22.58
N ILE A 295 -4.60 1.66 23.66
CA ILE A 295 -3.67 1.03 24.62
C ILE A 295 -2.84 -0.08 23.97
N THR A 296 -3.37 -0.78 22.97
CA THR A 296 -2.67 -1.90 22.32
C THR A 296 -1.96 -1.49 21.04
N VAL A 297 -2.59 -0.68 20.17
CA VAL A 297 -2.08 -0.35 18.83
C VAL A 297 -0.93 0.65 18.91
N LEU A 298 -1.06 1.73 19.72
CA LEU A 298 -0.03 2.75 19.76
C LEU A 298 1.31 2.24 20.30
N PRO A 299 1.36 1.51 21.45
CA PRO A 299 2.64 0.97 21.93
C PRO A 299 3.26 -0.04 20.95
N VAL A 300 2.45 -0.92 20.33
CA VAL A 300 2.96 -1.89 19.35
C VAL A 300 3.57 -1.19 18.15
N ALA A 301 2.89 -0.19 17.58
CA ALA A 301 3.42 0.58 16.47
C ALA A 301 4.68 1.37 16.86
N ALA A 302 4.69 1.99 18.05
CA ALA A 302 5.85 2.73 18.54
C ALA A 302 7.07 1.82 18.76
N VAL A 303 6.88 0.64 19.36
CA VAL A 303 7.96 -0.34 19.53
C VAL A 303 8.47 -0.80 18.16
N THR A 304 7.58 -1.10 17.21
CA THR A 304 7.98 -1.49 15.84
C THR A 304 8.79 -0.39 15.17
N TYR A 305 8.38 0.86 15.33
CA TYR A 305 9.11 2.02 14.83
C TYR A 305 10.50 2.12 15.45
N LEU A 306 10.61 2.06 16.78
CA LEU A 306 11.88 2.15 17.50
C LEU A 306 12.83 1.00 17.17
N LEU A 307 12.32 -0.20 16.91
CA LEU A 307 13.13 -1.34 16.48
C LEU A 307 13.85 -1.07 15.14
N SER A 308 13.30 -0.27 14.24
CA SER A 308 14.00 0.11 13.02
C SER A 308 15.25 0.96 13.26
N TRP A 309 15.28 1.71 14.37
CA TRP A 309 16.39 2.55 14.82
C TRP A 309 17.42 1.81 15.68
N SER A 310 17.31 0.47 15.81
CA SER A 310 18.15 -0.32 16.72
C SER A 310 19.65 -0.13 16.47
N GLY A 311 20.11 -0.05 15.23
CA GLY A 311 21.51 0.20 14.89
C GLY A 311 21.98 1.58 15.37
N TRP A 312 21.25 2.63 15.05
CA TRP A 312 21.53 3.99 15.51
C TRP A 312 21.45 4.13 17.04
N LEU A 313 20.51 3.44 17.70
CA LEU A 313 20.38 3.44 19.16
C LEU A 313 21.50 2.68 19.86
N ALA A 314 21.99 1.57 19.28
CA ALA A 314 23.02 0.71 19.86
C ALA A 314 24.44 1.26 19.68
N THR A 315 24.66 2.19 18.77
CA THR A 315 25.95 2.79 18.43
C THR A 315 26.02 4.24 18.91
N THR A 316 27.18 4.90 18.73
CA THR A 316 27.40 6.31 19.10
C THR A 316 27.73 7.19 17.92
N GLY A 317 28.07 6.63 16.75
CA GLY A 317 28.55 7.37 15.57
C GLY A 317 27.47 7.94 14.66
N GLY A 318 26.21 7.52 14.83
CA GLY A 318 25.11 8.07 14.00
C GLY A 318 24.91 9.56 14.22
N TRP A 319 24.48 10.27 13.17
CA TRP A 319 24.27 11.72 13.23
C TRP A 319 23.33 12.11 14.38
N GLY A 320 23.74 13.10 15.17
CA GLY A 320 22.96 13.61 16.30
C GLY A 320 22.76 12.61 17.45
N ARG A 321 23.37 11.40 17.41
CA ARG A 321 23.16 10.36 18.42
C ARG A 321 23.58 10.81 19.83
N MET A 322 24.64 11.59 19.93
CA MET A 322 25.20 12.09 21.19
C MET A 322 24.68 13.47 21.60
N TRP A 323 23.75 14.07 20.84
CA TRP A 323 23.17 15.39 21.12
C TRP A 323 22.73 15.59 22.57
N HIS A 324 22.19 14.55 23.22
CA HIS A 324 21.74 14.61 24.62
C HIS A 324 22.87 14.87 25.63
N GLN A 325 24.12 14.63 25.28
CA GLN A 325 25.26 14.89 26.17
C GLN A 325 25.61 16.37 26.20
N GLU A 326 25.50 17.02 25.04
CA GLU A 326 25.73 18.47 24.88
C GLU A 326 24.51 19.31 25.34
N ASN A 327 23.34 18.65 25.42
CA ASN A 327 22.07 19.27 25.78
C ASN A 327 21.46 18.55 27.00
N PRO A 328 21.96 18.84 28.21
CA PRO A 328 21.45 18.23 29.44
C PRO A 328 19.96 18.53 29.64
N ALA A 329 19.23 17.53 30.17
CA ALA A 329 17.81 17.68 30.41
C ALA A 329 17.55 18.41 31.73
N ASP A 330 16.46 19.17 31.77
CA ASP A 330 15.87 19.74 32.95
C ASP A 330 14.38 19.40 33.07
N GLY A 331 13.81 19.62 34.25
CA GLY A 331 12.40 19.34 34.53
C GLY A 331 12.01 17.89 34.24
N LEU A 332 10.85 17.70 33.58
CA LEU A 332 10.33 16.37 33.26
C LEU A 332 11.13 15.63 32.18
N ALA A 333 11.93 16.35 31.40
CA ALA A 333 12.74 15.73 30.35
C ALA A 333 13.85 14.82 30.91
N VAL A 334 14.22 14.96 32.18
CA VAL A 334 15.15 14.06 32.89
C VAL A 334 14.64 12.62 32.96
N LEU A 335 13.31 12.41 32.92
CA LEU A 335 12.70 11.07 32.94
C LEU A 335 12.83 10.34 31.59
N VAL A 336 13.18 11.06 30.51
CA VAL A 336 13.34 10.46 29.18
C VAL A 336 14.80 10.05 28.97
N PRO A 337 15.07 8.78 28.62
CA PRO A 337 16.44 8.31 28.32
C PRO A 337 17.14 9.20 27.28
N GLY A 338 18.41 9.52 27.50
CA GLY A 338 19.20 10.39 26.64
C GLY A 338 19.12 10.05 25.16
N PRO A 339 19.32 8.77 24.74
CA PRO A 339 19.17 8.38 23.34
C PRO A 339 17.82 8.68 22.71
N LEU A 340 16.73 8.59 23.46
CA LEU A 340 15.38 8.92 22.96
C LEU A 340 15.19 10.45 22.83
N ARG A 341 15.86 11.26 23.65
CA ARG A 341 15.90 12.72 23.49
C ARG A 341 16.68 13.11 22.23
N SER A 342 17.80 12.45 21.95
CA SER A 342 18.55 12.64 20.72
C SER A 342 17.73 12.23 19.49
N LEU A 343 16.99 11.12 19.57
CA LEU A 343 16.09 10.68 18.50
C LEU A 343 14.94 11.68 18.27
N TRP A 344 14.41 12.28 19.34
CA TRP A 344 13.42 13.36 19.22
C TRP A 344 14.00 14.56 18.50
N ASN A 345 15.22 15.00 18.85
CA ASN A 345 15.93 16.08 18.14
C ASN A 345 16.14 15.74 16.66
N TYR A 346 16.49 14.49 16.34
CA TYR A 346 16.59 14.04 14.95
C TYR A 346 15.27 14.24 14.19
N HIS A 347 14.13 13.91 14.84
CA HIS A 347 12.82 14.06 14.22
C HIS A 347 12.38 15.51 14.07
N THR A 348 12.78 16.41 14.97
CA THR A 348 12.53 17.86 14.80
C THR A 348 13.30 18.39 13.60
N ALA A 349 14.58 18.04 13.45
CA ALA A 349 15.36 18.38 12.27
C ALA A 349 14.74 17.83 10.97
N ALA A 350 14.26 16.59 10.99
CA ALA A 350 13.58 16.00 9.83
C ALA A 350 12.26 16.70 9.50
N ALA A 351 11.49 17.12 10.50
CA ALA A 351 10.26 17.89 10.30
C ALA A 351 10.55 19.27 9.70
N ASP A 352 11.57 19.97 10.22
CA ASP A 352 11.99 21.27 9.72
C ASP A 352 12.46 21.17 8.26
N PHE A 353 13.25 20.16 7.94
CA PHE A 353 13.66 19.90 6.55
C PHE A 353 12.45 19.67 5.63
N HIS A 354 11.52 18.81 6.04
CA HIS A 354 10.36 18.48 5.20
C HIS A 354 9.38 19.64 5.02
N THR A 355 9.28 20.56 5.99
CA THR A 355 8.41 21.73 5.89
C THR A 355 9.08 22.88 5.13
N GLY A 356 10.42 22.94 5.12
CA GLY A 356 11.20 23.95 4.42
C GLY A 356 11.67 23.55 3.02
N LEU A 357 11.27 22.37 2.50
CA LEU A 357 11.70 21.91 1.18
C LEU A 357 10.92 22.60 0.06
N GLU A 358 11.41 23.78 -0.36
CA GLU A 358 10.82 24.62 -1.41
C GLU A 358 11.73 24.72 -2.66
N SER A 359 12.80 23.91 -2.72
CA SER A 359 13.71 23.90 -3.87
C SER A 359 12.97 23.51 -5.14
N GLY A 360 13.06 24.35 -6.18
CA GLY A 360 12.50 24.03 -7.50
C GLY A 360 13.15 22.77 -8.08
N HIS A 361 12.36 21.95 -8.75
CA HIS A 361 12.82 20.78 -9.50
C HIS A 361 12.00 20.65 -10.79
N GLU A 362 12.64 20.31 -11.89
CA GLU A 362 11.97 20.24 -13.21
C GLU A 362 10.84 19.21 -13.27
N TYR A 363 10.90 18.14 -12.47
CA TYR A 363 9.85 17.13 -12.34
C TYR A 363 8.89 17.38 -11.17
N ALA A 364 8.97 18.53 -10.51
CA ALA A 364 8.03 18.87 -9.45
C ALA A 364 6.60 18.98 -9.98
N SER A 365 5.63 18.49 -9.21
CA SER A 365 4.22 18.51 -9.60
C SER A 365 3.29 18.56 -8.38
N GLY A 366 2.25 19.39 -8.46
CA GLY A 366 1.25 19.51 -7.40
C GLY A 366 0.24 18.34 -7.41
N PRO A 367 -0.38 18.01 -6.25
CA PRO A 367 -1.27 16.84 -6.12
C PRO A 367 -2.44 16.81 -7.10
N LEU A 368 -3.01 17.98 -7.45
CA LEU A 368 -4.15 18.04 -8.39
C LEU A 368 -3.76 17.59 -9.81
N THR A 369 -2.50 17.79 -10.21
CA THR A 369 -2.01 17.36 -11.52
C THR A 369 -1.80 15.85 -11.59
N TRP A 370 -1.64 15.18 -10.45
CA TRP A 370 -1.45 13.72 -10.38
C TRP A 370 -2.66 12.94 -10.89
N LEU A 371 -3.87 13.51 -10.78
CA LEU A 371 -5.09 12.89 -11.32
C LEU A 371 -5.01 12.67 -12.83
N PHE A 372 -4.23 13.50 -13.52
CA PHE A 372 -4.07 13.46 -14.98
C PHE A 372 -2.68 12.96 -15.41
N MET A 373 -1.82 12.57 -14.46
CA MET A 373 -0.40 12.28 -14.72
C MET A 373 0.29 13.49 -15.40
N GLY A 374 0.05 14.69 -14.85
CA GLY A 374 0.45 15.95 -15.51
C GLY A 374 1.96 16.10 -15.65
N ARG A 375 2.77 15.57 -14.72
CA ARG A 375 4.24 15.58 -14.80
C ARG A 375 4.79 14.30 -14.19
N PRO A 376 5.01 13.23 -14.96
CA PRO A 376 5.72 12.03 -14.52
C PRO A 376 7.20 12.36 -14.28
N VAL A 377 7.88 11.50 -13.52
CA VAL A 377 9.29 11.70 -13.20
C VAL A 377 10.16 10.84 -14.10
N SER A 378 11.11 11.47 -14.80
CA SER A 378 12.17 10.73 -15.49
C SER A 378 13.23 10.30 -14.47
N MET A 379 13.24 9.00 -14.15
CA MET A 379 14.22 8.40 -13.24
C MET A 379 15.56 8.18 -13.93
N HIS A 380 15.53 7.99 -15.26
CA HIS A 380 16.68 7.82 -16.12
C HIS A 380 16.34 8.22 -17.53
N TYR A 381 17.25 8.92 -18.20
CA TYR A 381 17.22 9.18 -19.63
C TYR A 381 18.65 9.23 -20.17
N GLN A 382 18.87 8.56 -21.31
CA GLN A 382 20.13 8.61 -22.04
C GLN A 382 19.83 8.64 -23.54
N GLY A 383 20.30 9.70 -24.22
CA GLY A 383 20.38 9.74 -25.68
C GLY A 383 21.60 8.98 -26.18
N VAL A 384 21.48 8.32 -27.32
CA VAL A 384 22.57 7.57 -27.98
C VAL A 384 22.55 7.93 -29.47
N ASP A 385 23.66 8.40 -30.02
CA ASP A 385 23.77 8.81 -31.41
C ASP A 385 24.01 7.61 -32.35
N GLN A 386 23.82 7.84 -33.66
CA GLN A 386 23.98 6.80 -34.66
C GLN A 386 25.37 6.16 -34.62
N GLY A 387 25.40 4.85 -34.55
CA GLY A 387 26.62 4.06 -34.50
C GLY A 387 27.25 3.93 -33.12
N GLU A 388 26.77 4.66 -32.12
CA GLU A 388 27.23 4.50 -30.73
C GLU A 388 26.62 3.26 -30.07
N VAL A 389 27.35 2.73 -29.10
CA VAL A 389 26.96 1.57 -28.30
C VAL A 389 26.31 2.04 -27.00
N TYR A 390 25.11 1.59 -26.73
CA TYR A 390 24.49 1.78 -25.42
C TYR A 390 25.19 0.85 -24.40
N GLU A 391 25.97 1.43 -23.52
CA GLU A 391 26.90 0.73 -22.62
C GLU A 391 26.23 -0.34 -21.75
N HIS A 392 24.99 -0.09 -21.32
CA HIS A 392 24.28 -0.98 -20.38
C HIS A 392 23.77 -2.27 -21.02
N THR A 393 23.59 -2.32 -22.35
CA THR A 393 23.09 -3.51 -23.05
C THR A 393 23.98 -3.96 -24.20
N GLY A 394 24.96 -3.16 -24.59
CA GLY A 394 25.79 -3.42 -25.78
C GLY A 394 25.06 -3.23 -27.12
N GLN A 395 23.86 -2.70 -27.12
CA GLN A 395 23.09 -2.41 -28.35
C GLN A 395 23.66 -1.19 -29.07
N VAL A 396 23.74 -1.25 -30.40
CA VAL A 396 24.16 -0.13 -31.23
C VAL A 396 22.93 0.62 -31.72
N CYS A 397 22.94 1.96 -31.64
CA CYS A 397 21.91 2.78 -32.28
C CYS A 397 22.06 2.72 -33.79
N ALA A 398 21.11 2.07 -34.48
CA ALA A 398 21.13 1.86 -35.91
C ALA A 398 20.50 3.03 -36.74
N VAL A 399 19.88 3.99 -36.07
CA VAL A 399 19.21 5.15 -36.66
C VAL A 399 19.90 6.44 -36.22
N GLU A 400 19.45 7.60 -36.72
CA GLU A 400 20.06 8.91 -36.43
C GLU A 400 20.21 9.18 -34.92
N SER A 401 19.19 8.84 -34.12
CA SER A 401 19.24 8.94 -32.67
C SER A 401 18.33 7.92 -31.99
N CYS A 402 18.75 7.42 -30.83
CA CYS A 402 18.03 6.51 -29.97
C CYS A 402 17.88 7.09 -28.57
N SER A 403 16.91 6.59 -27.83
CA SER A 403 16.68 6.96 -26.44
C SER A 403 16.47 5.74 -25.56
N SER A 404 17.06 5.76 -24.39
CA SER A 404 16.78 4.83 -23.28
C SER A 404 16.19 5.64 -22.12
N ALA A 405 15.07 5.19 -21.54
CA ALA A 405 14.41 5.92 -20.48
C ALA A 405 13.79 5.00 -19.42
N ILE A 406 13.77 5.46 -18.16
CA ILE A 406 12.88 4.96 -17.11
C ILE A 406 12.01 6.12 -16.66
N LEU A 407 10.80 6.16 -17.18
CA LEU A 407 9.81 7.19 -16.88
C LEU A 407 8.78 6.64 -15.88
N ASP A 408 8.64 7.27 -14.72
CA ASP A 408 7.61 6.93 -13.74
C ASP A 408 6.24 7.42 -14.20
N LEU A 409 5.67 6.69 -15.14
CA LEU A 409 4.40 6.94 -15.80
C LEU A 409 3.48 5.73 -15.62
N ALA A 410 2.28 5.94 -15.09
CA ALA A 410 1.27 4.89 -15.00
C ALA A 410 0.74 4.50 -16.39
N ASN A 411 0.12 3.32 -16.49
CA ASN A 411 -0.64 2.98 -17.71
C ASN A 411 -1.83 3.96 -17.84
N PRO A 412 -1.89 4.78 -18.91
CA PRO A 412 -2.90 5.83 -19.03
C PRO A 412 -4.34 5.31 -18.98
N LEU A 413 -4.60 4.14 -19.57
CA LEU A 413 -5.93 3.53 -19.58
C LEU A 413 -6.36 3.12 -18.17
N ILE A 414 -5.45 2.49 -17.41
CA ILE A 414 -5.72 2.07 -16.02
C ILE A 414 -5.93 3.30 -15.15
N TRP A 415 -5.01 4.26 -15.20
CA TRP A 415 -5.00 5.41 -14.32
C TRP A 415 -6.23 6.29 -14.49
N TRP A 416 -6.51 6.73 -15.72
CA TRP A 416 -7.64 7.61 -15.97
C TRP A 416 -8.99 6.94 -15.71
N THR A 417 -9.11 5.64 -16.06
CA THR A 417 -10.34 4.90 -15.71
C THR A 417 -10.48 4.71 -14.21
N ALA A 418 -9.38 4.53 -13.47
CA ALA A 418 -9.42 4.44 -12.01
C ALA A 418 -9.82 5.76 -11.35
N VAL A 419 -9.36 6.91 -11.88
CA VAL A 419 -9.80 8.24 -11.43
C VAL A 419 -11.31 8.43 -11.65
N ILE A 420 -11.83 8.01 -12.80
CA ILE A 420 -13.29 8.00 -13.04
C ILE A 420 -14.00 7.05 -12.06
N ALA A 421 -13.42 5.90 -11.77
CA ALA A 421 -13.96 4.94 -10.81
C ALA A 421 -13.99 5.49 -9.37
N LEU A 422 -13.12 6.44 -8.98
CA LEU A 422 -13.22 7.13 -7.69
C LEU A 422 -14.53 7.91 -7.56
N VAL A 423 -14.99 8.57 -8.63
CA VAL A 423 -16.27 9.26 -8.63
C VAL A 423 -17.41 8.26 -8.40
N PHE A 424 -17.38 7.11 -9.09
CA PHE A 424 -18.35 6.04 -8.87
C PHE A 424 -18.34 5.54 -7.41
N VAL A 425 -17.16 5.33 -6.83
CA VAL A 425 -16.98 4.88 -5.45
C VAL A 425 -17.51 5.93 -4.47
N LEU A 426 -17.25 7.22 -4.72
CA LEU A 426 -17.79 8.33 -3.91
C LEU A 426 -19.32 8.34 -3.93
N LEU A 427 -19.93 8.27 -5.11
CA LEU A 427 -21.38 8.22 -5.26
C LEU A 427 -22.00 6.97 -4.60
N SER A 428 -21.31 5.83 -4.68
CA SER A 428 -21.73 4.59 -4.00
C SER A 428 -21.67 4.70 -2.48
N TRP A 429 -20.64 5.38 -1.96
CA TRP A 429 -20.52 5.62 -0.52
C TRP A 429 -21.59 6.59 -0.02
N VAL A 430 -21.80 7.71 -0.68
CA VAL A 430 -22.79 8.73 -0.29
C VAL A 430 -24.21 8.19 -0.42
N GLY A 431 -24.55 7.59 -1.57
CA GLY A 431 -25.91 7.17 -1.88
C GLY A 431 -26.33 5.84 -1.23
N ARG A 432 -25.42 4.86 -1.20
CA ARG A 432 -25.74 3.50 -0.73
C ARG A 432 -25.13 3.14 0.61
N ARG A 433 -24.27 4.01 1.18
CA ARG A 433 -23.50 3.76 2.40
C ARG A 433 -22.69 2.46 2.32
N ASP A 434 -22.19 2.09 1.11
CA ASP A 434 -21.37 0.90 0.95
C ASP A 434 -20.05 1.06 1.70
N TRP A 435 -19.84 0.20 2.68
CA TRP A 435 -18.64 0.22 3.51
C TRP A 435 -17.35 -0.02 2.71
N ARG A 436 -17.42 -0.77 1.60
CA ARG A 436 -16.26 -1.03 0.72
C ARG A 436 -15.79 0.26 0.07
N SER A 437 -16.75 1.03 -0.44
CA SER A 437 -16.49 2.35 -1.01
C SER A 437 -15.86 3.28 0.01
N GLY A 438 -16.39 3.33 1.24
CA GLY A 438 -15.80 4.12 2.33
C GLY A 438 -14.37 3.67 2.68
N ALA A 439 -14.09 2.37 2.66
CA ALA A 439 -12.77 1.83 2.92
C ALA A 439 -11.75 2.20 1.81
N ILE A 440 -12.15 2.10 0.55
CA ILE A 440 -11.31 2.51 -0.60
C ILE A 440 -11.02 4.01 -0.53
N LEU A 441 -12.05 4.82 -0.30
CA LEU A 441 -11.90 6.28 -0.18
C LEU A 441 -11.01 6.68 1.00
N SER A 442 -11.05 5.95 2.12
CA SER A 442 -10.19 6.25 3.26
C SER A 442 -8.71 6.05 2.93
N GLY A 443 -8.36 4.97 2.22
CA GLY A 443 -6.99 4.74 1.79
C GLY A 443 -6.52 5.75 0.73
N TYR A 444 -7.38 6.07 -0.24
CA TYR A 444 -7.08 7.12 -1.22
C TYR A 444 -6.88 8.48 -0.54
N ALA A 445 -7.81 8.88 0.33
CA ALA A 445 -7.74 10.17 1.02
C ALA A 445 -6.51 10.28 1.93
N ALA A 446 -6.13 9.21 2.62
CA ALA A 446 -4.93 9.20 3.46
C ALA A 446 -3.65 9.49 2.67
N GLY A 447 -3.53 8.91 1.46
CA GLY A 447 -2.35 9.11 0.62
C GLY A 447 -2.37 10.39 -0.22
N PHE A 448 -3.56 10.93 -0.51
CA PHE A 448 -3.71 12.10 -1.36
C PHE A 448 -3.85 13.41 -0.57
N ALA A 449 -4.76 13.43 0.43
CA ALA A 449 -5.14 14.68 1.08
C ALA A 449 -4.02 15.26 1.95
N VAL A 450 -3.10 14.44 2.45
CA VAL A 450 -1.95 14.91 3.23
C VAL A 450 -1.10 15.91 2.45
N TRP A 451 -0.95 15.70 1.14
CA TRP A 451 -0.14 16.56 0.29
C TRP A 451 -0.80 17.91 -0.02
N LEU A 452 -2.12 18.02 0.12
CA LEU A 452 -2.84 19.31 0.00
C LEU A 452 -2.55 20.25 1.16
N LEU A 453 -2.00 19.74 2.27
CA LEU A 453 -1.62 20.55 3.44
C LEU A 453 -0.27 21.26 3.26
N PHE A 454 0.49 20.89 2.23
CA PHE A 454 1.83 21.42 1.96
C PHE A 454 1.94 21.92 0.51
N PRO A 455 1.18 22.99 0.13
CA PRO A 455 1.07 23.42 -1.27
C PRO A 455 2.38 23.92 -1.87
N ASP A 456 3.25 24.51 -1.06
CA ASP A 456 4.51 25.13 -1.49
C ASP A 456 5.69 24.15 -1.52
N ARG A 457 5.48 22.95 -0.97
CA ARG A 457 6.51 21.92 -0.91
C ARG A 457 6.79 21.31 -2.28
N THR A 458 8.08 21.09 -2.60
CA THR A 458 8.49 20.30 -3.77
C THR A 458 7.98 18.88 -3.64
N MET A 459 7.11 18.48 -4.57
CA MET A 459 6.45 17.16 -4.60
C MET A 459 6.58 16.52 -5.97
N PHE A 460 6.44 15.20 -6.02
CA PHE A 460 6.63 14.41 -7.22
C PHE A 460 5.49 13.43 -7.45
N PHE A 461 5.28 13.05 -8.71
CA PHE A 461 4.25 12.08 -9.11
C PHE A 461 4.44 10.73 -8.41
N PHE A 462 5.67 10.27 -8.18
CA PHE A 462 5.93 8.97 -7.55
C PHE A 462 5.39 8.84 -6.11
N TYR A 463 5.06 9.95 -5.42
CA TYR A 463 4.35 9.88 -4.13
C TYR A 463 2.98 9.21 -4.23
N THR A 464 2.41 9.17 -5.44
CA THR A 464 1.10 8.57 -5.71
C THR A 464 1.07 7.07 -5.51
N ILE A 465 2.23 6.40 -5.48
CA ILE A 465 2.32 4.96 -5.23
C ILE A 465 1.66 4.58 -3.90
N GLY A 466 1.74 5.44 -2.88
CA GLY A 466 1.12 5.21 -1.59
C GLY A 466 -0.39 4.98 -1.65
N PHE A 467 -1.11 5.61 -2.58
CA PHE A 467 -2.55 5.43 -2.76
C PHE A 467 -2.93 4.65 -4.03
N HIS A 468 -1.98 4.30 -4.89
CA HIS A 468 -2.21 3.54 -6.12
C HIS A 468 -3.06 2.27 -5.93
N PRO A 469 -2.85 1.41 -4.89
CA PRO A 469 -3.68 0.24 -4.69
C PRO A 469 -5.17 0.57 -4.51
N PHE A 470 -5.49 1.73 -3.94
CA PHE A 470 -6.87 2.16 -3.72
C PHE A 470 -7.51 2.66 -5.02
N LEU A 471 -6.74 3.16 -5.98
CA LEU A 471 -7.19 3.41 -7.35
C LEU A 471 -7.57 2.10 -8.05
N ILE A 472 -6.73 1.08 -7.96
CA ILE A 472 -7.02 -0.26 -8.51
C ILE A 472 -8.24 -0.89 -7.84
N LEU A 473 -8.40 -0.74 -6.53
CA LEU A 473 -9.60 -1.22 -5.82
C LEU A 473 -10.85 -0.43 -6.21
N ALA A 474 -10.75 0.87 -6.51
CA ALA A 474 -11.86 1.66 -7.05
C ALA A 474 -12.28 1.16 -8.45
N LEU A 475 -11.32 0.92 -9.33
CA LEU A 475 -11.55 0.34 -10.65
C LEU A 475 -12.17 -1.07 -10.54
N THR A 476 -11.71 -1.86 -9.57
CA THR A 476 -12.29 -3.19 -9.28
C THR A 476 -13.72 -3.08 -8.76
N ALA A 477 -14.05 -2.06 -7.96
CA ALA A 477 -15.42 -1.79 -7.51
C ALA A 477 -16.35 -1.43 -8.69
N LEU A 478 -15.86 -0.66 -9.64
CA LEU A 478 -16.58 -0.37 -10.90
C LEU A 478 -16.80 -1.65 -11.72
N ALA A 479 -15.76 -2.48 -11.87
CA ALA A 479 -15.88 -3.79 -12.54
C ALA A 479 -16.89 -4.72 -11.82
N ALA A 480 -16.90 -4.73 -10.49
CA ALA A 480 -17.89 -5.47 -9.70
C ALA A 480 -19.32 -5.01 -9.98
N ALA A 481 -19.53 -3.70 -10.11
CA ALA A 481 -20.83 -3.13 -10.45
C ALA A 481 -21.25 -3.50 -11.88
N VAL A 482 -20.35 -3.43 -12.84
CA VAL A 482 -20.56 -3.87 -14.23
C VAL A 482 -20.98 -5.34 -14.29
N LEU A 483 -20.31 -6.21 -13.50
CA LEU A 483 -20.64 -7.63 -13.41
C LEU A 483 -21.94 -7.92 -12.65
N GLY A 484 -22.59 -6.90 -12.07
CA GLY A 484 -23.80 -7.05 -11.27
C GLY A 484 -23.56 -7.75 -9.93
N ILE A 485 -22.32 -7.76 -9.44
CA ILE A 485 -21.98 -8.37 -8.14
C ILE A 485 -22.61 -7.50 -7.03
N GLY A 486 -23.59 -8.09 -6.32
CA GLY A 486 -24.37 -7.40 -5.29
C GLY A 486 -25.67 -6.77 -5.81
N ALA A 487 -25.95 -6.81 -7.10
CA ALA A 487 -27.27 -6.47 -7.64
C ALA A 487 -28.25 -7.61 -7.38
N GLY A 488 -29.47 -7.28 -6.93
CA GLY A 488 -30.55 -8.28 -6.78
C GLY A 488 -31.00 -8.83 -8.14
N ALA A 489 -31.65 -9.99 -8.11
CA ALA A 489 -32.23 -10.63 -9.31
C ALA A 489 -33.45 -9.86 -9.86
N HIS A 490 -33.83 -8.75 -9.22
CA HIS A 490 -34.97 -7.90 -9.59
C HIS A 490 -34.53 -6.71 -10.46
N ASP A 491 -35.37 -6.33 -11.39
CA ASP A 491 -35.19 -5.10 -12.18
C ASP A 491 -35.51 -3.84 -11.35
N ARG A 492 -35.46 -2.63 -11.99
CA ARG A 492 -35.77 -1.35 -11.34
C ARG A 492 -37.22 -1.25 -10.85
N HIS A 493 -38.09 -2.11 -11.35
CA HIS A 493 -39.52 -2.17 -11.04
C HIS A 493 -39.87 -3.31 -10.07
N GLY A 494 -38.84 -4.01 -9.51
CA GLY A 494 -39.04 -5.11 -8.56
C GLY A 494 -39.44 -6.45 -9.23
N VAL A 495 -39.38 -6.56 -10.55
CA VAL A 495 -39.71 -7.78 -11.31
C VAL A 495 -38.48 -8.68 -11.41
N LEU A 496 -38.64 -9.98 -11.15
CA LEU A 496 -37.59 -11.00 -11.32
C LEU A 496 -37.19 -11.10 -12.81
N ARG A 497 -35.90 -10.86 -13.08
CA ARG A 497 -35.35 -11.04 -14.42
C ARG A 497 -35.28 -12.53 -14.77
N PRO A 498 -35.61 -12.94 -16.01
CA PRO A 498 -35.41 -14.31 -16.45
C PRO A 498 -33.97 -14.76 -16.27
N ALA A 499 -33.75 -16.00 -15.81
CA ALA A 499 -32.42 -16.56 -15.57
C ALA A 499 -31.50 -16.50 -16.80
N ALA A 500 -32.06 -16.70 -17.99
CA ALA A 500 -31.33 -16.60 -19.26
C ALA A 500 -30.82 -15.17 -19.53
N GLN A 501 -31.61 -14.13 -19.21
CA GLN A 501 -31.20 -12.72 -19.37
C GLN A 501 -30.09 -12.37 -18.35
N ILE A 502 -30.17 -12.88 -17.12
CA ILE A 502 -29.13 -12.69 -16.11
C ILE A 502 -27.83 -13.37 -16.58
N ALA A 503 -27.90 -14.60 -17.09
CA ALA A 503 -26.74 -15.34 -17.58
C ALA A 503 -26.07 -14.67 -18.79
N SER A 504 -26.84 -14.25 -19.80
CA SER A 504 -26.32 -13.58 -20.99
C SER A 504 -25.71 -12.20 -20.66
N ALA A 505 -26.34 -11.43 -19.77
CA ALA A 505 -25.79 -10.17 -19.30
C ALA A 505 -24.47 -10.38 -18.52
N LYS A 506 -24.41 -11.40 -17.67
CA LYS A 506 -23.19 -11.74 -16.92
C LYS A 506 -22.06 -12.15 -17.88
N GLN A 507 -22.32 -12.98 -18.88
CA GLN A 507 -21.32 -13.36 -19.88
C GLN A 507 -20.80 -12.16 -20.65
N ARG A 508 -21.67 -11.33 -21.22
CA ARG A 508 -21.29 -10.10 -21.94
C ARG A 508 -20.43 -9.18 -21.08
N ASN A 509 -20.84 -8.94 -19.83
CA ASN A 509 -20.14 -8.05 -18.91
C ASN A 509 -18.79 -8.65 -18.48
N THR A 510 -18.66 -9.97 -18.37
CA THR A 510 -17.37 -10.65 -18.13
C THR A 510 -16.44 -10.43 -19.31
N VAL A 511 -16.93 -10.61 -20.54
CA VAL A 511 -16.14 -10.34 -21.77
C VAL A 511 -15.68 -8.89 -21.79
N MET A 512 -16.55 -7.93 -21.47
CA MET A 512 -16.18 -6.50 -21.42
C MET A 512 -15.05 -6.23 -20.41
N VAL A 513 -15.10 -6.81 -19.21
CA VAL A 513 -14.02 -6.67 -18.20
C VAL A 513 -12.72 -7.31 -18.70
N LEU A 514 -12.80 -8.48 -19.34
CA LEU A 514 -11.61 -9.15 -19.91
C LEU A 514 -11.01 -8.34 -21.06
N CYS A 515 -11.84 -7.79 -21.96
CA CYS A 515 -11.37 -6.91 -23.03
C CYS A 515 -10.66 -5.67 -22.47
N PHE A 516 -11.16 -5.08 -21.39
CA PHE A 516 -10.49 -3.97 -20.72
C PHE A 516 -9.11 -4.39 -20.18
N VAL A 517 -9.00 -5.55 -19.54
CA VAL A 517 -7.71 -6.05 -19.02
C VAL A 517 -6.72 -6.31 -20.16
N LEU A 518 -7.18 -6.91 -21.27
CA LEU A 518 -6.35 -7.17 -22.44
C LEU A 518 -5.89 -5.87 -23.11
N LEU A 519 -6.78 -4.88 -23.23
CA LEU A 519 -6.43 -3.56 -23.77
C LEU A 519 -5.43 -2.85 -22.85
N ALA A 520 -5.62 -2.91 -21.53
CA ALA A 520 -4.65 -2.37 -20.57
C ALA A 520 -3.27 -3.05 -20.73
N ALA A 521 -3.25 -4.38 -20.90
CA ALA A 521 -2.00 -5.10 -21.16
C ALA A 521 -1.34 -4.68 -22.47
N ALA A 522 -2.12 -4.48 -23.55
CA ALA A 522 -1.61 -3.98 -24.84
C ALA A 522 -1.00 -2.57 -24.72
N VAL A 523 -1.66 -1.67 -23.98
CA VAL A 523 -1.13 -0.34 -23.67
C VAL A 523 0.17 -0.46 -22.85
N SER A 524 0.25 -1.40 -21.90
CA SER A 524 1.48 -1.63 -21.14
C SER A 524 2.63 -2.13 -22.01
N VAL A 525 2.37 -3.01 -22.97
CA VAL A 525 3.39 -3.44 -23.95
C VAL A 525 3.87 -2.26 -24.79
N PHE A 526 2.97 -1.36 -25.19
CA PHE A 526 3.34 -0.14 -25.92
C PHE A 526 4.30 0.76 -25.10
N PHE A 527 4.03 0.96 -23.80
CA PHE A 527 4.86 1.81 -22.95
C PHE A 527 6.06 1.08 -22.33
N TRP A 528 6.15 -0.24 -22.44
CA TRP A 528 7.18 -1.06 -21.82
C TRP A 528 8.61 -0.53 -22.00
N PRO A 529 9.05 -0.12 -23.22
CA PRO A 529 10.43 0.35 -23.42
C PRO A 529 10.81 1.56 -22.55
N VAL A 530 9.87 2.49 -22.34
CA VAL A 530 10.12 3.71 -21.54
C VAL A 530 9.95 3.49 -20.03
N TRP A 531 9.62 2.29 -19.60
CA TRP A 531 9.59 1.86 -18.21
C TRP A 531 10.79 1.00 -17.80
N THR A 532 11.56 0.50 -18.80
CA THR A 532 12.56 -0.57 -18.56
C THR A 532 13.93 -0.25 -19.14
N ALA A 533 14.17 0.98 -19.57
CA ALA A 533 15.40 1.43 -20.18
C ALA A 533 15.79 0.64 -21.45
N GLU A 534 14.82 0.19 -22.25
CA GLU A 534 15.13 -0.37 -23.56
C GLU A 534 15.58 0.75 -24.51
N LEU A 535 16.65 0.45 -25.29
CA LEU A 535 17.10 1.37 -26.33
C LEU A 535 16.16 1.31 -27.52
N ILE A 536 15.49 2.42 -27.83
CA ILE A 536 14.55 2.54 -28.95
C ILE A 536 14.89 3.79 -29.79
N PRO A 537 14.51 3.83 -31.08
CA PRO A 537 14.58 5.04 -31.88
C PRO A 537 13.90 6.23 -31.20
N TYR A 538 14.47 7.42 -31.35
CA TYR A 538 13.95 8.65 -30.69
C TYR A 538 12.50 8.96 -31.07
N ASP A 539 12.12 8.76 -32.35
CA ASP A 539 10.73 8.92 -32.82
C ASP A 539 9.76 7.95 -32.11
N GLN A 540 10.22 6.73 -31.81
CA GLN A 540 9.46 5.75 -31.05
C GLN A 540 9.31 6.15 -29.57
N TRP A 541 10.34 6.76 -28.97
CA TRP A 541 10.25 7.34 -27.64
C TRP A 541 9.27 8.52 -27.64
N GLN A 542 9.39 9.45 -28.59
CA GLN A 542 8.52 10.62 -28.74
C GLN A 542 7.04 10.24 -28.93
N LEU A 543 6.74 9.17 -29.70
CA LEU A 543 5.39 8.65 -29.88
C LEU A 543 4.70 8.24 -28.57
N ARG A 544 5.47 7.93 -27.52
CA ARG A 544 4.98 7.57 -26.19
C ARG A 544 4.78 8.78 -25.28
N MET A 545 5.23 9.95 -25.66
CA MET A 545 5.05 11.21 -24.95
C MET A 545 3.73 11.86 -25.37
N TRP A 546 2.59 11.33 -24.83
CA TRP A 546 1.26 11.78 -25.24
C TRP A 546 0.91 13.19 -24.77
N LEU A 547 1.51 13.66 -23.69
CA LEU A 547 1.37 15.03 -23.21
C LEU A 547 2.72 15.74 -23.32
N GLN A 548 2.72 17.02 -23.71
CA GLN A 548 3.95 17.82 -23.77
C GLN A 548 4.66 17.90 -22.42
N SER A 549 3.91 17.81 -21.31
CA SER A 549 4.44 17.84 -19.96
C SER A 549 5.11 16.52 -19.53
N TRP A 550 5.11 15.49 -20.38
CA TRP A 550 5.82 14.23 -20.10
C TRP A 550 7.27 14.24 -20.62
N VAL A 551 7.66 15.28 -21.35
CA VAL A 551 9.02 15.49 -21.88
C VAL A 551 9.90 16.28 -20.90
#